data_c8ffceb5a91ab991438d2dc6de26f8c7
#
_entry.id   c8ffceb5a91ab991438d2dc6de26f8c7
#
_cell.length_a   1.000
_cell.length_b   1.000
_cell.length_c   1.000
_cell.angle_alpha   90.00
_cell.angle_beta   90.00
_cell.angle_gamma   90.00
#
_symmetry.space_group_name_H-M   'P 1'
#
loop_
_entity.id
_entity.type
_entity.pdbx_description
1 polymer ?
#
loop_
_entity_poly.entity_id
_entity_poly.type
_entity_poly.pdbx_seq_one_letter_code
_entity_poly.pdbx_strand_id
1 'polypeptide(L)'
;MIMTKDIAPELIATISEEFQRKMAGNSKIKSLGAKIQNQIATYRDAQEYAIKVSELMSETLLSNLSADILPDGKLYYNIAQRVMQEALGQNGIYGKIGSYCSEVQQILNKEAEIGIKAMPPELKQDRVDGIVDIVSGKDNFDEIKYMLKEPLVNFGQSIVDEAVRSNADFQYKAGLSPKIIRRSTGNCCKWCDKLAGTYEYSDVRKSGNDVWRRHSYCRCLVDYHPGNGKKQNAHTRIWEDETEPEKRKLIGLEEPLKRIRRN
;
A
#
# COMPACT_ATOMS: atom_id res chain seq x y z
N MET A 1 -24.48 26.51 -29.76
CA MET A 1 -23.93 25.73 -28.64
C MET A 1 -22.66 25.05 -29.18
N ILE A 2 -21.50 25.60 -28.88
CA ILE A 2 -20.23 25.02 -29.32
C ILE A 2 -20.05 23.76 -28.47
N MET A 3 -20.14 22.58 -29.09
CA MET A 3 -19.78 21.34 -28.43
C MET A 3 -18.27 21.40 -28.13
N THR A 4 -17.91 21.71 -26.90
CA THR A 4 -16.52 21.61 -26.47
C THR A 4 -16.10 20.14 -26.56
N LYS A 5 -15.03 19.85 -27.32
CA LYS A 5 -14.46 18.50 -27.48
C LYS A 5 -14.22 17.91 -26.09
N ASP A 6 -14.69 16.69 -25.83
CA ASP A 6 -14.37 15.96 -24.59
C ASP A 6 -12.87 15.62 -24.60
N ILE A 7 -12.10 16.26 -23.75
CA ILE A 7 -10.64 16.09 -23.65
C ILE A 7 -10.21 14.93 -22.74
N ALA A 8 -11.12 14.37 -21.93
CA ALA A 8 -10.75 13.36 -20.94
C ALA A 8 -10.16 12.08 -21.56
N PRO A 9 -10.67 11.52 -22.69
CA PRO A 9 -10.07 10.33 -23.29
C PRO A 9 -8.62 10.54 -23.73
N GLU A 10 -8.33 11.70 -24.31
CA GLU A 10 -6.98 12.06 -24.78
C GLU A 10 -6.02 12.25 -23.60
N LEU A 11 -6.45 12.96 -22.56
CA LEU A 11 -5.69 13.13 -21.31
C LEU A 11 -5.40 11.77 -20.65
N ILE A 12 -6.39 10.90 -20.54
CA ILE A 12 -6.23 9.57 -19.94
C ILE A 12 -5.20 8.75 -20.73
N ALA A 13 -5.29 8.72 -22.05
CA ALA A 13 -4.34 8.00 -22.90
C ALA A 13 -2.91 8.52 -22.69
N THR A 14 -2.72 9.84 -22.77
CA THR A 14 -1.41 10.47 -22.60
C THR A 14 -0.81 10.21 -21.22
N ILE A 15 -1.62 10.38 -20.16
CA ILE A 15 -1.19 10.14 -18.77
C ILE A 15 -0.81 8.66 -18.58
N SER A 16 -1.61 7.73 -19.10
CA SER A 16 -1.36 6.31 -18.96
C SER A 16 -0.08 5.88 -19.68
N GLU A 17 0.12 6.33 -20.91
CA GLU A 17 1.34 6.03 -21.68
C GLU A 17 2.60 6.61 -21.02
N GLU A 18 2.55 7.87 -20.61
CA GLU A 18 3.69 8.52 -19.94
C GLU A 18 4.02 7.84 -18.61
N PHE A 19 3.00 7.51 -17.81
CA PHE A 19 3.18 6.80 -16.56
C PHE A 19 3.84 5.43 -16.77
N GLN A 20 3.35 4.62 -17.71
CA GLN A 20 3.95 3.31 -18.03
C GLN A 20 5.40 3.46 -18.49
N ARG A 21 5.70 4.45 -19.33
CA ARG A 21 7.06 4.74 -19.78
C ARG A 21 7.98 5.13 -18.60
N LYS A 22 7.53 5.98 -17.70
CA LYS A 22 8.28 6.38 -16.50
C LYS A 22 8.51 5.19 -15.57
N MET A 23 7.50 4.35 -15.36
CA MET A 23 7.61 3.11 -14.59
C MET A 23 8.66 2.18 -15.18
N ALA A 24 8.58 1.90 -16.48
CA ALA A 24 9.50 1.01 -17.19
C ALA A 24 10.95 1.55 -17.21
N GLY A 25 11.13 2.87 -17.25
CA GLY A 25 12.44 3.52 -17.24
C GLY A 25 13.10 3.62 -15.87
N ASN A 26 12.34 3.48 -14.77
CA ASN A 26 12.81 3.77 -13.43
C ASN A 26 13.65 2.64 -12.82
N SER A 27 14.90 2.92 -12.46
CA SER A 27 15.83 1.94 -11.89
C SER A 27 15.39 1.41 -10.52
N LYS A 28 14.79 2.26 -9.67
CA LYS A 28 14.29 1.85 -8.35
C LYS A 28 13.11 0.87 -8.48
N ILE A 29 12.19 1.14 -9.40
CA ILE A 29 11.06 0.23 -9.71
C ILE A 29 11.59 -1.13 -10.19
N LYS A 30 12.58 -1.14 -11.10
CA LYS A 30 13.23 -2.37 -11.57
C LYS A 30 13.90 -3.14 -10.44
N SER A 31 14.63 -2.46 -9.58
CA SER A 31 15.29 -3.07 -8.41
C SER A 31 14.29 -3.70 -7.45
N LEU A 32 13.17 -3.02 -7.17
CA LEU A 32 12.11 -3.55 -6.31
C LEU A 32 11.40 -4.75 -6.97
N GLY A 33 11.16 -4.69 -8.29
CA GLY A 33 10.63 -5.84 -9.04
C GLY A 33 11.55 -7.06 -8.99
N ALA A 34 12.86 -6.86 -9.06
CA ALA A 34 13.83 -7.96 -8.94
C ALA A 34 13.76 -8.64 -7.55
N LYS A 35 13.44 -7.92 -6.48
CA LYS A 35 13.25 -8.52 -5.15
C LYS A 35 12.04 -9.48 -5.10
N ILE A 36 10.96 -9.15 -5.79
CA ILE A 36 9.82 -10.06 -5.95
C ILE A 36 10.26 -11.33 -6.70
N GLN A 37 10.94 -11.18 -7.84
CA GLN A 37 11.41 -12.33 -8.63
C GLN A 37 12.34 -13.25 -7.83
N ASN A 38 13.19 -12.67 -6.98
CA ASN A 38 14.11 -13.41 -6.11
C ASN A 38 13.45 -13.90 -4.81
N GLN A 39 12.16 -13.69 -4.61
CA GLN A 39 11.41 -14.12 -3.41
C GLN A 39 11.96 -13.56 -2.09
N ILE A 40 12.49 -12.31 -2.10
CA ILE A 40 13.09 -11.64 -0.93
C ILE A 40 12.45 -10.29 -0.60
N ALA A 41 11.37 -9.96 -1.30
CA ALA A 41 10.66 -8.70 -1.08
C ALA A 41 9.91 -8.69 0.26
N THR A 42 9.88 -7.53 0.91
CA THR A 42 9.27 -7.30 2.21
C THR A 42 8.24 -6.16 2.14
N TYR A 43 7.45 -5.94 3.18
CA TYR A 43 6.56 -4.78 3.27
C TYR A 43 7.32 -3.44 3.31
N ARG A 44 8.59 -3.44 3.72
CA ARG A 44 9.46 -2.27 3.56
C ARG A 44 9.65 -1.93 2.08
N ASP A 45 9.88 -2.95 1.27
CA ASP A 45 10.04 -2.78 -0.18
C ASP A 45 8.71 -2.35 -0.82
N ALA A 46 7.57 -2.87 -0.33
CA ALA A 46 6.25 -2.44 -0.77
C ALA A 46 6.00 -0.95 -0.46
N GLN A 47 6.43 -0.44 0.70
CA GLN A 47 6.33 0.99 1.02
C GLN A 47 7.22 1.85 0.10
N GLU A 48 8.46 1.42 -0.14
CA GLU A 48 9.35 2.13 -1.07
C GLU A 48 8.79 2.13 -2.49
N TYR A 49 8.20 1.00 -2.92
CA TYR A 49 7.53 0.87 -4.21
C TYR A 49 6.32 1.80 -4.31
N ALA A 50 5.46 1.82 -3.27
CA ALA A 50 4.27 2.65 -3.22
C ALA A 50 4.60 4.14 -3.30
N ILE A 51 5.61 4.59 -2.56
CA ILE A 51 6.10 5.97 -2.62
C ILE A 51 6.55 6.29 -4.05
N LYS A 52 7.39 5.42 -4.65
CA LYS A 52 7.95 5.70 -5.98
C LYS A 52 6.89 5.68 -7.09
N VAL A 53 5.97 4.71 -7.07
CA VAL A 53 4.83 4.66 -8.00
C VAL A 53 3.99 5.94 -7.91
N SER A 54 3.68 6.37 -6.68
CA SER A 54 2.87 7.58 -6.46
C SER A 54 3.58 8.87 -6.87
N GLU A 55 4.90 8.96 -6.65
CA GLU A 55 5.71 10.07 -7.15
C GLU A 55 5.70 10.15 -8.69
N LEU A 56 5.89 9.02 -9.36
CA LEU A 56 5.87 8.95 -10.83
C LEU A 56 4.50 9.32 -11.41
N MET A 57 3.41 8.88 -10.76
CA MET A 57 2.06 9.30 -11.16
C MET A 57 1.84 10.79 -10.90
N SER A 58 2.27 11.29 -9.74
CA SER A 58 2.21 12.73 -9.42
C SER A 58 2.94 13.57 -10.47
N GLU A 59 4.17 13.22 -10.81
CA GLU A 59 4.95 13.87 -11.86
C GLU A 59 4.23 13.82 -13.22
N THR A 60 3.59 12.70 -13.54
CA THR A 60 2.86 12.53 -14.80
C THR A 60 1.59 13.37 -14.83
N LEU A 61 0.81 13.39 -13.76
CA LEU A 61 -0.38 14.24 -13.67
C LEU A 61 -0.02 15.73 -13.76
N LEU A 62 1.03 16.16 -13.06
CA LEU A 62 1.47 17.54 -13.05
C LEU A 62 2.07 18.00 -14.39
N SER A 63 2.62 17.11 -15.20
CA SER A 63 3.12 17.44 -16.55
C SER A 63 2.00 17.52 -17.59
N ASN A 64 0.84 16.90 -17.35
CA ASN A 64 -0.26 16.83 -18.29
C ASN A 64 -1.50 17.63 -17.87
N LEU A 65 -1.53 18.17 -16.66
CA LEU A 65 -2.63 18.97 -16.13
C LEU A 65 -2.12 20.35 -15.68
N SER A 66 -2.58 21.38 -16.36
CA SER A 66 -2.34 22.77 -15.98
C SER A 66 -3.53 23.65 -16.40
N ALA A 67 -3.65 24.82 -15.82
CA ALA A 67 -4.71 25.75 -16.19
C ALA A 67 -4.67 26.11 -17.70
N ASP A 68 -3.49 26.14 -18.31
CA ASP A 68 -3.33 26.45 -19.75
C ASP A 68 -3.86 25.34 -20.67
N ILE A 69 -3.90 24.09 -20.21
CA ILE A 69 -4.35 22.93 -21.00
C ILE A 69 -5.85 22.68 -20.79
N LEU A 70 -6.34 23.01 -19.60
CA LEU A 70 -7.72 22.70 -19.19
C LEU A 70 -8.71 23.77 -19.71
N PRO A 71 -9.95 23.37 -20.07
CA PRO A 71 -11.00 24.31 -20.44
C PRO A 71 -11.22 25.36 -19.33
N ASP A 72 -11.19 26.63 -19.70
CA ASP A 72 -11.35 27.75 -18.77
C ASP A 72 -10.39 27.74 -17.56
N GLY A 73 -9.27 27.03 -17.67
CA GLY A 73 -8.28 26.86 -16.60
C GLY A 73 -8.74 25.94 -15.45
N LYS A 74 -9.87 25.24 -15.63
CA LYS A 74 -10.54 24.46 -14.59
C LYS A 74 -10.56 22.97 -14.92
N LEU A 75 -10.26 22.13 -13.92
CA LEU A 75 -10.46 20.70 -14.03
C LEU A 75 -11.91 20.37 -13.62
N TYR A 76 -12.81 20.36 -14.59
CA TYR A 76 -14.23 20.06 -14.36
C TYR A 76 -14.43 18.67 -13.76
N TYR A 77 -15.44 18.52 -12.90
CA TYR A 77 -15.70 17.30 -12.13
C TYR A 77 -15.77 16.03 -13.00
N ASN A 78 -16.46 16.07 -14.13
CA ASN A 78 -16.57 14.91 -15.04
C ASN A 78 -15.22 14.52 -15.68
N ILE A 79 -14.33 15.46 -15.92
CA ILE A 79 -12.96 15.20 -16.40
C ILE A 79 -12.12 14.68 -15.24
N ALA A 80 -12.16 15.36 -14.08
CA ALA A 80 -11.45 14.95 -12.87
C ALA A 80 -11.80 13.53 -12.46
N GLN A 81 -13.09 13.19 -12.42
CA GLN A 81 -13.55 11.85 -12.05
C GLN A 81 -12.93 10.77 -12.94
N ARG A 82 -13.00 10.94 -14.24
CA ARG A 82 -12.50 9.94 -15.21
C ARG A 82 -10.97 9.82 -15.14
N VAL A 83 -10.26 10.96 -15.11
CA VAL A 83 -8.80 10.98 -15.03
C VAL A 83 -8.30 10.40 -13.71
N MET A 84 -8.88 10.80 -12.58
CA MET A 84 -8.44 10.32 -11.27
C MET A 84 -8.82 8.85 -11.03
N GLN A 85 -9.98 8.39 -11.50
CA GLN A 85 -10.33 6.96 -11.40
C GLN A 85 -9.36 6.08 -12.18
N GLU A 86 -8.90 6.51 -13.36
CA GLU A 86 -7.88 5.78 -14.11
C GLU A 86 -6.50 5.84 -13.41
N ALA A 87 -6.06 7.03 -13.03
CA ALA A 87 -4.74 7.25 -12.42
C ALA A 87 -4.60 6.59 -11.04
N LEU A 88 -5.64 6.59 -10.22
CA LEU A 88 -5.61 6.07 -8.85
C LEU A 88 -6.14 4.65 -8.74
N GLY A 89 -6.91 4.19 -9.74
CA GLY A 89 -7.60 2.90 -9.75
C GLY A 89 -6.74 1.72 -10.18
N GLN A 90 -7.41 0.73 -10.77
CA GLN A 90 -6.82 -0.57 -11.10
C GLN A 90 -5.67 -0.48 -12.13
N ASN A 91 -5.74 0.42 -13.09
CA ASN A 91 -4.69 0.61 -14.10
C ASN A 91 -3.55 1.52 -13.62
N GLY A 92 -3.78 2.29 -12.56
CA GLY A 92 -2.86 3.26 -11.98
C GLY A 92 -2.22 2.81 -10.67
N ILE A 93 -2.23 3.73 -9.69
CA ILE A 93 -1.53 3.56 -8.40
C ILE A 93 -2.00 2.30 -7.65
N TYR A 94 -3.33 2.14 -7.49
CA TYR A 94 -3.88 1.04 -6.71
C TYR A 94 -3.50 -0.33 -7.29
N GLY A 95 -3.71 -0.54 -8.60
CA GLY A 95 -3.43 -1.83 -9.20
C GLY A 95 -1.95 -2.22 -9.14
N LYS A 96 -1.03 -1.25 -9.36
CA LYS A 96 0.42 -1.49 -9.28
C LYS A 96 0.85 -1.84 -7.85
N ILE A 97 0.42 -1.06 -6.87
CA ILE A 97 0.82 -1.27 -5.47
C ILE A 97 0.13 -2.51 -4.89
N GLY A 98 -1.15 -2.71 -5.16
CA GLY A 98 -1.91 -3.86 -4.67
C GLY A 98 -1.35 -5.19 -5.18
N SER A 99 -0.96 -5.26 -6.46
CA SER A 99 -0.27 -6.42 -7.02
C SER A 99 1.05 -6.70 -6.30
N TYR A 100 1.89 -5.67 -6.13
CA TYR A 100 3.16 -5.80 -5.43
C TYR A 100 2.98 -6.30 -3.98
N CYS A 101 2.02 -5.73 -3.25
CA CYS A 101 1.70 -6.16 -1.88
C CYS A 101 1.22 -7.61 -1.82
N SER A 102 0.41 -8.03 -2.78
CA SER A 102 -0.07 -9.42 -2.84
C SER A 102 1.07 -10.41 -3.05
N GLU A 103 2.06 -10.08 -3.87
CA GLU A 103 3.26 -10.89 -4.06
C GLU A 103 4.14 -10.92 -2.81
N VAL A 104 4.35 -9.77 -2.16
CA VAL A 104 5.06 -9.70 -0.86
C VAL A 104 4.39 -10.60 0.17
N GLN A 105 3.06 -10.51 0.31
CA GLN A 105 2.35 -11.35 1.27
C GLN A 105 2.44 -12.84 0.96
N GLN A 106 2.45 -13.22 -0.33
CA GLN A 106 2.65 -14.62 -0.71
C GLN A 106 4.04 -15.13 -0.33
N ILE A 107 5.08 -14.29 -0.50
CA ILE A 107 6.43 -14.61 -0.04
C ILE A 107 6.45 -14.84 1.47
N LEU A 108 5.86 -13.93 2.25
CA LEU A 108 5.79 -14.04 3.71
C LEU A 108 4.98 -15.27 4.16
N ASN A 109 3.85 -15.55 3.51
CA ASN A 109 3.05 -16.74 3.82
C ASN A 109 3.84 -18.03 3.55
N LYS A 110 4.60 -18.08 2.44
CA LYS A 110 5.44 -19.23 2.09
C LYS A 110 6.57 -19.43 3.10
N GLU A 111 7.26 -18.36 3.49
CA GLU A 111 8.32 -18.41 4.50
C GLU A 111 7.80 -18.87 5.86
N ALA A 112 6.60 -18.43 6.25
CA ALA A 112 5.93 -18.84 7.48
C ALA A 112 5.25 -20.20 7.36
N GLU A 113 5.33 -20.89 6.19
CA GLU A 113 4.63 -22.15 5.89
C GLU A 113 3.11 -22.06 6.12
N ILE A 114 2.54 -20.90 5.88
CA ILE A 114 1.10 -20.66 5.97
C ILE A 114 0.49 -20.93 4.59
N GLY A 115 -0.31 -21.99 4.47
CA GLY A 115 -0.91 -22.44 3.19
C GLY A 115 -2.12 -21.63 2.73
N ILE A 116 -2.20 -20.34 3.03
CA ILE A 116 -3.30 -19.46 2.64
C ILE A 116 -2.87 -18.44 1.57
N LYS A 117 -3.83 -18.01 0.77
CA LYS A 117 -3.59 -16.96 -0.24
C LYS A 117 -3.48 -15.59 0.42
N ALA A 118 -2.69 -14.72 -0.20
CA ALA A 118 -2.67 -13.31 0.14
C ALA A 118 -4.04 -12.67 -0.11
N MET A 119 -4.49 -11.86 0.84
CA MET A 119 -5.67 -11.00 0.68
C MET A 119 -5.23 -9.71 -0.02
N PRO A 120 -5.82 -9.37 -1.18
CA PRO A 120 -5.53 -8.08 -1.81
C PRO A 120 -6.04 -6.94 -0.94
N PRO A 121 -5.39 -5.76 -0.97
CA PRO A 121 -5.94 -4.56 -0.33
C PRO A 121 -7.26 -4.18 -0.98
N GLU A 122 -8.14 -3.53 -0.23
CA GLU A 122 -9.37 -2.96 -0.75
C GLU A 122 -9.11 -1.52 -1.22
N LEU A 123 -9.61 -1.17 -2.42
CA LEU A 123 -9.59 0.21 -2.88
C LEU A 123 -10.59 1.04 -2.06
N LYS A 124 -10.11 2.04 -1.35
CA LYS A 124 -10.95 3.00 -0.64
C LYS A 124 -11.47 4.05 -1.62
N GLN A 125 -12.62 3.76 -2.22
CA GLN A 125 -13.23 4.62 -3.24
C GLN A 125 -13.54 6.03 -2.71
N ASP A 126 -13.95 6.14 -1.45
CA ASP A 126 -14.17 7.41 -0.76
C ASP A 126 -12.97 8.35 -0.78
N ARG A 127 -11.75 7.79 -0.75
CA ARG A 127 -10.51 8.58 -0.86
C ARG A 127 -10.26 9.05 -2.28
N VAL A 128 -10.57 8.24 -3.28
CA VAL A 128 -10.47 8.63 -4.69
C VAL A 128 -11.47 9.76 -4.96
N ASP A 129 -12.72 9.57 -4.52
CA ASP A 129 -13.79 10.55 -4.69
C ASP A 129 -13.46 11.88 -3.97
N GLY A 130 -12.90 11.81 -2.76
CA GLY A 130 -12.42 12.97 -2.04
C GLY A 130 -11.31 13.75 -2.78
N ILE A 131 -10.40 13.06 -3.47
CA ILE A 131 -9.39 13.72 -4.32
C ILE A 131 -10.06 14.37 -5.52
N VAL A 132 -11.02 13.69 -6.17
CA VAL A 132 -11.80 14.23 -7.29
C VAL A 132 -12.50 15.53 -6.89
N ASP A 133 -13.22 15.52 -5.76
CA ASP A 133 -13.94 16.69 -5.24
C ASP A 133 -13.02 17.87 -5.01
N ILE A 134 -11.86 17.62 -4.41
CA ILE A 134 -10.90 18.68 -4.11
C ILE A 134 -10.29 19.26 -5.40
N VAL A 135 -9.81 18.42 -6.33
CA VAL A 135 -9.12 18.91 -7.54
C VAL A 135 -10.07 19.57 -8.53
N SER A 136 -11.38 19.27 -8.46
CA SER A 136 -12.41 19.91 -9.29
C SER A 136 -13.07 21.13 -8.63
N GLY A 137 -12.78 21.37 -7.35
CA GLY A 137 -13.49 22.39 -6.55
C GLY A 137 -13.02 23.83 -6.74
N LYS A 138 -11.97 24.08 -7.54
CA LYS A 138 -11.43 25.42 -7.78
C LYS A 138 -11.62 25.87 -9.23
N ASP A 139 -11.80 27.17 -9.42
CA ASP A 139 -11.94 27.75 -10.74
C ASP A 139 -10.60 27.85 -11.49
N ASN A 140 -9.50 27.89 -10.77
CA ASN A 140 -8.16 27.79 -11.36
C ASN A 140 -7.47 26.53 -10.79
N PHE A 141 -7.17 25.57 -11.68
CA PHE A 141 -6.53 24.31 -11.32
C PHE A 141 -5.15 24.51 -10.67
N ASP A 142 -4.40 25.52 -11.09
CA ASP A 142 -3.06 25.76 -10.54
C ASP A 142 -3.04 26.11 -9.05
N GLU A 143 -4.17 26.58 -8.51
CA GLU A 143 -4.31 26.81 -7.07
C GLU A 143 -4.38 25.52 -6.26
N ILE A 144 -4.83 24.42 -6.87
CA ILE A 144 -5.09 23.14 -6.19
C ILE A 144 -4.17 22.01 -6.62
N LYS A 145 -3.34 22.21 -7.63
CA LYS A 145 -2.44 21.14 -8.15
C LYS A 145 -1.49 20.55 -7.11
N TYR A 146 -1.26 21.20 -5.96
CA TYR A 146 -0.48 20.65 -4.85
C TYR A 146 -1.10 19.36 -4.29
N MET A 147 -2.42 19.17 -4.46
CA MET A 147 -3.11 17.94 -4.07
C MET A 147 -2.66 16.72 -4.87
N LEU A 148 -2.07 16.92 -6.03
CA LEU A 148 -1.48 15.86 -6.84
C LEU A 148 -0.03 15.49 -6.42
N LYS A 149 0.50 16.07 -5.35
CA LYS A 149 1.84 15.80 -4.81
C LYS A 149 1.77 14.84 -3.62
N GLU A 150 2.06 15.34 -2.44
CA GLU A 150 2.12 14.54 -1.21
C GLU A 150 0.85 13.78 -0.88
N PRO A 151 -0.38 14.30 -1.10
CA PRO A 151 -1.59 13.52 -0.90
C PRO A 151 -1.67 12.23 -1.73
N LEU A 152 -1.14 12.23 -2.96
CA LEU A 152 -1.05 11.00 -3.77
C LEU A 152 -0.05 10.01 -3.19
N VAL A 153 1.07 10.46 -2.67
CA VAL A 153 2.06 9.60 -1.99
C VAL A 153 1.42 8.96 -0.76
N ASN A 154 0.71 9.74 0.04
CA ASN A 154 -0.03 9.22 1.20
C ASN A 154 -1.15 8.24 0.80
N PHE A 155 -1.81 8.47 -0.34
CA PHE A 155 -2.78 7.53 -0.90
C PHE A 155 -2.10 6.19 -1.23
N GLY A 156 -0.99 6.21 -1.95
CA GLY A 156 -0.24 4.99 -2.28
C GLY A 156 0.25 4.22 -1.06
N GLN A 157 0.80 4.92 -0.06
CA GLN A 157 1.21 4.30 1.20
C GLN A 157 0.04 3.66 1.96
N SER A 158 -1.16 4.25 1.89
CA SER A 158 -2.34 3.69 2.54
C SER A 158 -2.82 2.38 1.90
N ILE A 159 -2.50 2.12 0.64
CA ILE A 159 -2.78 0.84 -0.02
C ILE A 159 -1.93 -0.26 0.61
N VAL A 160 -0.66 0.03 0.93
CA VAL A 160 0.21 -0.92 1.64
C VAL A 160 -0.30 -1.18 3.05
N ASP A 161 -0.71 -0.13 3.78
CA ASP A 161 -1.28 -0.28 5.12
C ASP A 161 -2.57 -1.13 5.10
N GLU A 162 -3.40 -0.95 4.07
CA GLU A 162 -4.61 -1.77 3.89
C GLU A 162 -4.27 -3.22 3.53
N ALA A 163 -3.23 -3.47 2.72
CA ALA A 163 -2.75 -4.82 2.44
C ALA A 163 -2.30 -5.53 3.73
N VAL A 164 -1.50 -4.86 4.56
CA VAL A 164 -1.09 -5.38 5.87
C VAL A 164 -2.31 -5.67 6.74
N ARG A 165 -3.25 -4.74 6.82
CA ARG A 165 -4.45 -4.85 7.64
C ARG A 165 -5.36 -6.00 7.19
N SER A 166 -5.63 -6.12 5.89
CA SER A 166 -6.49 -7.17 5.33
C SER A 166 -5.93 -8.57 5.59
N ASN A 167 -4.62 -8.74 5.41
CA ASN A 167 -3.95 -10.01 5.68
C ASN A 167 -3.90 -10.33 7.19
N ALA A 168 -3.63 -9.34 8.03
CA ALA A 168 -3.66 -9.52 9.47
C ALA A 168 -5.07 -9.88 9.97
N ASP A 169 -6.12 -9.23 9.45
CA ASP A 169 -7.50 -9.53 9.82
C ASP A 169 -7.90 -10.95 9.41
N PHE A 170 -7.53 -11.33 8.19
CA PHE A 170 -7.80 -12.68 7.69
C PHE A 170 -7.12 -13.75 8.55
N GLN A 171 -5.84 -13.59 8.85
CA GLN A 171 -5.10 -14.54 9.67
C GLN A 171 -5.56 -14.56 11.12
N TYR A 172 -5.92 -13.42 11.68
CA TYR A 172 -6.53 -13.35 13.01
C TYR A 172 -7.85 -14.14 13.07
N LYS A 173 -8.72 -13.98 12.07
CA LYS A 173 -9.96 -14.77 11.94
C LYS A 173 -9.71 -16.27 11.74
N ALA A 174 -8.58 -16.62 11.14
CA ALA A 174 -8.13 -18.02 11.00
C ALA A 174 -7.49 -18.61 12.27
N GLY A 175 -7.45 -17.84 13.38
CA GLY A 175 -6.94 -18.31 14.67
C GLY A 175 -5.45 -18.11 14.88
N LEU A 176 -4.78 -17.34 13.99
CA LEU A 176 -3.38 -16.91 14.20
C LEU A 176 -3.34 -15.64 15.06
N SER A 177 -2.17 -15.29 15.56
CA SER A 177 -1.94 -14.08 16.37
C SER A 177 -1.00 -13.12 15.65
N PRO A 178 -1.46 -12.46 14.55
CA PRO A 178 -0.61 -11.58 13.78
C PRO A 178 -0.23 -10.33 14.57
N LYS A 179 0.97 -9.82 14.29
CA LYS A 179 1.51 -8.61 14.90
C LYS A 179 1.71 -7.53 13.86
N ILE A 180 1.45 -6.31 14.25
CA ILE A 180 1.69 -5.11 13.46
C ILE A 180 2.89 -4.38 14.04
N ILE A 181 3.87 -4.10 13.20
CA ILE A 181 5.09 -3.42 13.60
C ILE A 181 5.13 -2.06 12.92
N ARG A 182 5.05 -0.99 13.70
CA ARG A 182 5.24 0.36 13.16
C ARG A 182 6.65 0.84 13.49
N ARG A 183 7.39 1.24 12.46
CA ARG A 183 8.77 1.72 12.58
C ARG A 183 8.85 3.18 12.16
N SER A 184 9.52 3.99 12.96
CA SER A 184 9.89 5.34 12.55
C SER A 184 11.12 5.30 11.62
N THR A 185 11.25 6.28 10.75
CA THR A 185 12.33 6.35 9.75
C THR A 185 13.40 7.41 10.10
N GLY A 186 13.77 7.52 11.37
CA GLY A 186 14.86 8.38 11.82
C GLY A 186 14.55 9.89 11.87
N ASN A 187 13.93 10.45 10.85
CA ASN A 187 13.53 11.86 10.77
C ASN A 187 12.00 12.03 10.89
N CYS A 188 11.37 11.27 11.78
CA CYS A 188 9.94 11.34 12.00
C CYS A 188 9.58 12.39 13.06
N CYS A 189 8.31 12.85 13.03
CA CYS A 189 7.80 13.75 14.06
C CYS A 189 7.58 12.99 15.39
N LYS A 190 7.50 13.73 16.49
CA LYS A 190 7.28 13.17 17.84
C LYS A 190 6.03 12.28 17.95
N TRP A 191 4.99 12.58 17.17
CA TRP A 191 3.79 11.76 17.14
C TRP A 191 4.05 10.38 16.49
N CYS A 192 4.71 10.34 15.34
CA CYS A 192 5.10 9.09 14.69
C CYS A 192 6.06 8.26 15.56
N ASP A 193 6.98 8.91 16.24
CA ASP A 193 7.93 8.23 17.13
C ASP A 193 7.23 7.54 18.30
N LYS A 194 6.23 8.20 18.91
CA LYS A 194 5.39 7.59 19.94
C LYS A 194 4.57 6.40 19.49
N LEU A 195 4.26 6.32 18.18
CA LEU A 195 3.54 5.20 17.58
C LEU A 195 4.46 4.09 17.08
N ALA A 196 5.77 4.27 17.16
CA ALA A 196 6.71 3.19 16.81
C ALA A 196 6.63 2.09 17.87
N GLY A 197 6.47 0.84 17.43
CA GLY A 197 6.30 -0.30 18.34
C GLY A 197 5.75 -1.54 17.65
N THR A 198 5.63 -2.60 18.43
CA THR A 198 5.01 -3.86 18.02
C THR A 198 3.69 -4.02 18.76
N TYR A 199 2.64 -4.33 18.03
CA TYR A 199 1.27 -4.41 18.51
C TYR A 199 0.66 -5.77 18.15
N GLU A 200 -0.07 -6.36 19.09
CA GLU A 200 -0.97 -7.47 18.73
C GLU A 200 -2.09 -6.92 17.84
N TYR A 201 -2.42 -7.65 16.77
CA TYR A 201 -3.47 -7.19 15.86
C TYR A 201 -4.81 -6.99 16.56
N SER A 202 -5.15 -7.83 17.54
CA SER A 202 -6.34 -7.71 18.39
C SER A 202 -6.53 -6.31 18.96
N ASP A 203 -5.44 -5.64 19.34
CA ASP A 203 -5.46 -4.36 20.04
C ASP A 203 -5.61 -3.17 19.08
N VAL A 204 -5.14 -3.36 17.84
CA VAL A 204 -5.10 -2.29 16.82
C VAL A 204 -6.08 -2.48 15.67
N ARG A 205 -6.90 -3.55 15.69
CA ARG A 205 -7.82 -3.92 14.61
C ARG A 205 -8.97 -2.92 14.39
N LYS A 206 -9.32 -2.13 15.39
CA LYS A 206 -10.42 -1.17 15.29
C LYS A 206 -10.13 -0.11 14.22
N SER A 207 -11.17 0.23 13.45
CA SER A 207 -11.09 1.33 12.49
C SER A 207 -10.72 2.63 13.22
N GLY A 208 -9.86 3.44 12.59
CA GLY A 208 -9.42 4.72 13.15
C GLY A 208 -8.33 4.62 14.22
N ASN A 209 -7.79 3.43 14.52
CA ASN A 209 -6.65 3.30 15.41
C ASN A 209 -5.44 4.08 14.88
N ASP A 210 -4.72 4.78 15.76
CA ASP A 210 -3.61 5.67 15.42
C ASP A 210 -2.44 4.94 14.75
N VAL A 211 -2.26 3.64 15.00
CA VAL A 211 -1.23 2.82 14.35
C VAL A 211 -1.34 2.85 12.82
N TRP A 212 -2.55 3.02 12.28
CA TRP A 212 -2.84 3.08 10.84
C TRP A 212 -2.84 4.49 10.27
N ARG A 213 -2.79 5.52 11.13
CA ARG A 213 -2.88 6.91 10.69
C ARG A 213 -1.56 7.42 10.13
N ARG A 214 -1.69 8.24 9.08
CA ARG A 214 -0.58 8.97 8.47
C ARG A 214 -0.91 10.46 8.44
N HIS A 215 0.09 11.28 8.66
CA HIS A 215 0.05 12.72 8.40
C HIS A 215 0.77 13.03 7.09
N SER A 216 0.69 14.28 6.62
CA SER A 216 1.45 14.73 5.44
C SER A 216 2.95 14.48 5.64
N TYR A 217 3.63 14.02 4.58
CA TYR A 217 5.05 13.67 4.59
C TYR A 217 5.44 12.54 5.56
N CYS A 218 4.48 11.72 6.00
CA CYS A 218 4.78 10.54 6.80
C CYS A 218 5.50 9.49 5.96
N ARG A 219 6.66 9.02 6.45
CA ARG A 219 7.45 7.94 5.82
C ARG A 219 7.62 6.72 6.74
N CYS A 220 6.82 6.66 7.82
CA CYS A 220 6.84 5.51 8.72
C CYS A 220 6.48 4.22 7.97
N LEU A 221 7.14 3.15 8.35
CA LEU A 221 6.84 1.81 7.85
C LEU A 221 5.80 1.16 8.75
N VAL A 222 4.77 0.58 8.16
CA VAL A 222 3.88 -0.38 8.82
C VAL A 222 4.22 -1.74 8.24
N ASP A 223 4.66 -2.64 9.09
CA ASP A 223 5.10 -3.97 8.76
C ASP A 223 4.20 -5.01 9.42
N TYR A 224 4.27 -6.23 8.94
CA TYR A 224 3.42 -7.32 9.35
C TYR A 224 4.26 -8.54 9.77
N HIS A 225 3.82 -9.19 10.82
CA HIS A 225 4.36 -10.45 11.24
C HIS A 225 3.22 -11.44 11.48
N PRO A 226 3.27 -12.68 10.94
CA PRO A 226 2.15 -13.62 10.99
C PRO A 226 1.80 -14.14 12.39
N GLY A 227 2.52 -13.73 13.42
CA GLY A 227 2.24 -14.06 14.81
C GLY A 227 3.19 -15.11 15.39
N ASN A 228 2.75 -15.75 16.47
CA ASN A 228 3.54 -16.70 17.23
C ASN A 228 3.72 -18.06 16.55
N GLY A 229 3.20 -18.22 15.31
CA GLY A 229 3.36 -19.38 14.46
C GLY A 229 2.84 -20.68 15.06
N LYS A 230 1.81 -20.65 15.85
CA LYS A 230 1.11 -21.89 16.18
C LYS A 230 0.60 -22.52 14.90
N LYS A 231 1.10 -23.72 14.60
CA LYS A 231 0.71 -24.48 13.43
C LYS A 231 0.07 -25.79 13.87
N GLN A 232 -1.05 -26.13 13.25
CA GLN A 232 -1.60 -27.46 13.39
C GLN A 232 -1.04 -28.36 12.30
N ASN A 233 -0.42 -29.46 12.69
CA ASN A 233 -0.06 -30.50 11.74
C ASN A 233 -1.34 -31.21 11.30
N ALA A 234 -1.69 -31.09 10.03
CA ALA A 234 -2.92 -31.64 9.45
C ALA A 234 -3.00 -33.18 9.55
N HIS A 235 -1.87 -33.88 9.54
CA HIS A 235 -1.83 -35.35 9.67
C HIS A 235 -2.00 -35.85 11.08
N THR A 236 -1.37 -35.19 12.04
CA THR A 236 -1.32 -35.68 13.44
C THR A 236 -2.25 -34.91 14.36
N ARG A 237 -2.86 -33.82 13.89
CA ARG A 237 -3.61 -32.84 14.68
C ARG A 237 -2.82 -32.29 15.89
N ILE A 238 -1.49 -32.34 15.82
CA ILE A 238 -0.60 -31.79 16.83
C ILE A 238 -0.35 -30.34 16.53
N TRP A 239 -0.45 -29.48 17.54
CA TRP A 239 -0.06 -28.07 17.44
C TRP A 239 1.45 -27.94 17.61
N GLU A 240 2.10 -27.30 16.67
CA GLU A 240 3.46 -26.80 16.83
C GLU A 240 3.36 -25.40 17.45
N ASP A 241 3.96 -25.22 18.60
CA ASP A 241 3.87 -24.00 19.40
C ASP A 241 5.25 -23.36 19.56
N GLU A 242 5.29 -22.07 19.42
CA GLU A 242 6.46 -21.24 19.66
C GLU A 242 6.54 -20.87 21.15
N THR A 243 6.74 -21.85 21.99
CA THR A 243 6.75 -21.62 23.43
C THR A 243 7.99 -20.89 23.92
N GLU A 244 9.08 -20.98 23.18
CA GLU A 244 10.35 -20.35 23.52
C GLU A 244 10.90 -19.62 22.29
N PRO A 245 11.05 -18.29 22.30
CA PRO A 245 11.50 -17.50 21.16
C PRO A 245 12.83 -17.98 20.58
N GLU A 246 13.71 -18.49 21.43
CA GLU A 246 15.02 -19.01 21.07
C GLU A 246 14.97 -20.29 20.23
N LYS A 247 13.85 -20.97 20.19
CA LYS A 247 13.75 -22.31 19.57
C LYS A 247 12.84 -22.33 18.36
N ARG A 248 12.49 -21.17 17.90
CA ARG A 248 11.59 -21.03 16.81
C ARG A 248 12.10 -20.07 15.74
N LYS A 249 12.01 -20.49 14.52
CA LYS A 249 12.26 -19.64 13.37
C LYS A 249 10.97 -18.97 12.93
N LEU A 250 10.73 -17.76 13.41
CA LEU A 250 9.79 -16.83 12.80
C LEU A 250 10.48 -16.11 11.64
N ILE A 251 9.69 -15.44 10.79
CA ILE A 251 10.25 -14.54 9.78
C ILE A 251 11.17 -13.55 10.49
N GLY A 252 12.47 -13.69 10.24
CA GLY A 252 13.52 -12.88 10.88
C GLY A 252 14.06 -13.38 12.23
N LEU A 253 13.63 -14.56 12.70
CA LEU A 253 14.23 -15.26 13.84
C LEU A 253 15.02 -16.46 13.35
N GLU A 254 16.15 -16.73 13.99
CA GLU A 254 17.12 -17.72 13.53
C GLU A 254 16.84 -19.14 14.04
N GLU A 255 15.93 -19.30 14.99
CA GLU A 255 15.78 -20.59 15.69
C GLU A 255 14.58 -21.43 15.20
N PRO A 256 14.73 -22.76 15.08
CA PRO A 256 13.68 -23.65 14.60
C PRO A 256 12.60 -23.90 15.67
N LEU A 257 11.39 -24.15 15.23
CA LEU A 257 10.24 -24.53 16.04
C LEU A 257 10.45 -25.81 16.82
N LYS A 258 10.22 -25.80 18.13
CA LYS A 258 10.06 -27.03 18.91
C LYS A 258 8.70 -27.63 18.69
N ARG A 259 8.67 -28.89 18.38
CA ARG A 259 7.47 -29.69 18.26
C ARG A 259 7.06 -30.22 19.65
N ILE A 260 5.95 -29.73 20.17
CA ILE A 260 5.39 -30.22 21.41
C ILE A 260 4.40 -31.33 21.07
N ARG A 261 4.75 -32.55 21.42
CA ARG A 261 3.78 -33.68 21.43
C ARG A 261 2.91 -33.55 22.67
N ARG A 262 1.61 -33.41 22.47
CA ARG A 262 0.66 -33.66 23.56
C ARG A 262 0.46 -35.16 23.68
N ASN A 263 0.80 -35.67 24.84
CA ASN A 263 0.43 -37.03 25.25
C ASN A 263 -1.05 -37.10 25.53
#